data_06de74c8768a6524f69bbfbc2476e7f6
#
_entry.id   06de74c8768a6524f69bbfbc2476e7f6
#
_cell.length_a   1.000
_cell.length_b   1.000
_cell.length_c   1.000
_cell.angle_alpha   90.00
_cell.angle_beta   90.00
_cell.angle_gamma   90.00
#
_symmetry.space_group_name_H-M   'P 1'
#
loop_
_entity.id
_entity.type
_entity.pdbx_description
1 polymer ?
#
loop_
_entity_poly.entity_id
_entity_poly.type
_entity_poly.pdbx_seq_one_letter_code
_entity_poly.pdbx_strand_id
1 'polypeptide(L)'
;MPDPTHKTPLNEPSPWVVRFADLVRRGAAVLDIACGGGRHCQVFLDLGHPVTALDRDLSRLARARDTPGLTAIEADLEDGSPWPLAGRLFGAVVVTNYLYRPLFPKILAALEPGGVLIYETFALGNERFGKPRNPDHLLAAGELLEAVRGSLKVIAYEDLERPPPKRARIQRICAVSADP
;
A
#
# COMPACT_ATOMS: atom_id res chain seq x y z
N MET A 1 -6.05 -35.74 8.09
CA MET A 1 -5.28 -34.63 8.64
C MET A 1 -5.11 -33.62 7.51
N PRO A 2 -5.70 -32.42 7.55
CA PRO A 2 -5.41 -31.40 6.54
C PRO A 2 -3.98 -30.89 6.74
N ASP A 3 -3.23 -30.81 5.64
CA ASP A 3 -1.87 -30.29 5.58
C ASP A 3 -1.84 -28.81 6.05
N PRO A 4 -1.05 -28.45 7.09
CA PRO A 4 -0.98 -27.10 7.61
C PRO A 4 -0.20 -26.12 6.72
N THR A 5 0.28 -26.53 5.54
CA THR A 5 1.18 -25.74 4.68
C THR A 5 0.47 -25.01 3.53
N HIS A 6 -0.83 -25.15 3.35
CA HIS A 6 -1.58 -24.42 2.31
C HIS A 6 -1.97 -23.00 2.82
N LYS A 7 -0.97 -22.13 2.98
CA LYS A 7 -1.23 -20.69 3.02
C LYS A 7 -1.77 -20.28 1.65
N THR A 8 -3.03 -19.88 1.62
CA THR A 8 -3.67 -19.39 0.40
C THR A 8 -2.83 -18.24 -0.17
N PRO A 9 -2.51 -18.21 -1.47
CA PRO A 9 -1.60 -17.22 -2.08
C PRO A 9 -1.99 -15.74 -1.89
N LEU A 10 -3.20 -15.48 -1.41
CA LEU A 10 -3.71 -14.12 -1.09
C LEU A 10 -3.21 -13.57 0.26
N ASN A 11 -2.55 -14.37 1.08
CA ASN A 11 -2.07 -13.97 2.41
C ASN A 11 -0.59 -13.60 2.45
N GLU A 12 0.14 -13.76 1.35
CA GLU A 12 1.54 -13.39 1.30
C GLU A 12 1.68 -11.88 1.02
N PRO A 13 2.56 -11.18 1.77
CA PRO A 13 2.85 -9.78 1.48
C PRO A 13 3.51 -9.62 0.11
N SER A 14 3.36 -8.46 -0.50
CA SER A 14 4.09 -8.12 -1.72
C SER A 14 5.60 -8.15 -1.46
N PRO A 15 6.39 -8.84 -2.33
CA PRO A 15 7.84 -8.79 -2.24
C PRO A 15 8.40 -7.36 -2.35
N TRP A 16 7.67 -6.45 -3.02
CA TRP A 16 8.04 -5.05 -3.10
C TRP A 16 7.93 -4.35 -1.75
N VAL A 17 6.84 -4.58 -1.02
CA VAL A 17 6.68 -4.04 0.32
C VAL A 17 7.75 -4.59 1.26
N VAL A 18 7.98 -5.90 1.25
CA VAL A 18 9.01 -6.55 2.08
C VAL A 18 10.40 -6.00 1.77
N ARG A 19 10.73 -5.80 0.48
CA ARG A 19 12.04 -5.28 0.04
C ARG A 19 12.37 -3.91 0.64
N PHE A 20 11.37 -3.05 0.82
CA PHE A 20 11.59 -1.66 1.24
C PHE A 20 11.12 -1.37 2.67
N ALA A 21 10.60 -2.37 3.39
CA ALA A 21 10.12 -2.18 4.75
C ALA A 21 11.22 -1.65 5.71
N ASP A 22 12.45 -2.09 5.54
CA ASP A 22 13.59 -1.68 6.37
C ASP A 22 14.04 -0.21 6.15
N LEU A 23 13.53 0.47 5.11
CA LEU A 23 13.76 1.90 4.93
C LEU A 23 12.96 2.76 5.92
N VAL A 24 11.92 2.19 6.50
CA VAL A 24 11.08 2.90 7.47
C VAL A 24 11.85 3.10 8.77
N ARG A 25 11.93 4.35 9.23
CA ARG A 25 12.63 4.69 10.48
C ARG A 25 12.07 3.88 11.64
N ARG A 26 12.94 3.22 12.38
CA ARG A 26 12.56 2.31 13.47
C ARG A 26 11.53 2.95 14.41
N GLY A 27 10.44 2.25 14.70
CA GLY A 27 9.36 2.69 15.56
C GLY A 27 8.44 3.77 14.97
N ALA A 28 8.70 4.26 13.76
CA ALA A 28 7.81 5.20 13.11
C ALA A 28 6.46 4.56 12.74
N ALA A 29 5.38 5.33 12.80
CA ALA A 29 4.04 4.84 12.47
C ALA A 29 3.91 4.54 10.97
N VAL A 30 3.19 3.47 10.63
CA VAL A 30 2.91 3.04 9.26
C VAL A 30 1.41 3.11 8.99
N LEU A 31 1.04 3.62 7.83
CA LEU A 31 -0.32 3.62 7.30
C LEU A 31 -0.44 2.61 6.15
N ASP A 32 -1.31 1.63 6.26
CA ASP A 32 -1.67 0.70 5.18
C ASP A 32 -3.06 1.07 4.65
N ILE A 33 -3.12 1.64 3.44
CA ILE A 33 -4.34 2.10 2.77
C ILE A 33 -4.91 0.96 1.91
N ALA A 34 -6.21 0.72 2.04
CA ALA A 34 -6.92 -0.40 1.44
C ALA A 34 -6.25 -1.73 1.87
N CYS A 35 -6.08 -1.88 3.19
CA CYS A 35 -5.28 -2.93 3.81
C CYS A 35 -5.84 -4.34 3.60
N GLY A 36 -7.13 -4.48 3.26
CA GLY A 36 -7.81 -5.75 3.07
C GLY A 36 -7.67 -6.67 4.30
N GLY A 37 -7.02 -7.81 4.15
CA GLY A 37 -6.78 -8.76 5.26
C GLY A 37 -5.54 -8.46 6.13
N GLY A 38 -4.87 -7.31 5.93
CA GLY A 38 -3.75 -6.86 6.78
C GLY A 38 -2.43 -7.59 6.54
N ARG A 39 -2.22 -8.21 5.38
CA ARG A 39 -0.97 -8.95 5.08
C ARG A 39 0.27 -8.08 5.15
N HIS A 40 0.17 -6.79 4.79
CA HIS A 40 1.27 -5.84 4.90
C HIS A 40 1.36 -5.23 6.29
N CYS A 41 0.21 -5.02 6.97
CA CYS A 41 0.21 -4.62 8.38
C CYS A 41 1.09 -5.56 9.22
N GLN A 42 0.98 -6.88 8.99
CA GLN A 42 1.76 -7.87 9.74
C GLN A 42 3.28 -7.69 9.53
N VAL A 43 3.73 -7.37 8.32
CA VAL A 43 5.16 -7.12 8.04
C VAL A 43 5.71 -6.01 8.95
N PHE A 44 4.99 -4.90 9.05
CA PHE A 44 5.45 -3.76 9.84
C PHE A 44 5.27 -3.96 11.34
N LEU A 45 4.23 -4.66 11.77
CA LEU A 45 4.07 -5.06 13.17
C LEU A 45 5.23 -5.96 13.64
N ASP A 46 5.63 -6.93 12.81
CA ASP A 46 6.76 -7.83 13.11
C ASP A 46 8.09 -7.07 13.20
N LEU A 47 8.22 -5.94 12.49
CA LEU A 47 9.35 -5.03 12.56
C LEU A 47 9.26 -4.03 13.74
N GLY A 48 8.18 -4.07 14.52
CA GLY A 48 7.99 -3.23 15.70
C GLY A 48 7.42 -1.84 15.41
N HIS A 49 6.79 -1.64 14.27
CA HIS A 49 6.09 -0.40 13.91
C HIS A 49 4.65 -0.40 14.40
N PRO A 50 4.14 0.69 14.99
CA PRO A 50 2.70 0.86 15.13
C PRO A 50 2.07 1.05 13.75
N VAL A 51 0.98 0.33 13.47
CA VAL A 51 0.32 0.32 12.16
C VAL A 51 -1.10 0.84 12.26
N THR A 52 -1.48 1.73 11.36
CA THR A 52 -2.86 2.12 11.10
C THR A 52 -3.31 1.42 9.82
N ALA A 53 -4.29 0.52 9.95
CA ALA A 53 -4.93 -0.19 8.85
C ALA A 53 -6.21 0.53 8.46
N LEU A 54 -6.33 0.96 7.21
CA LEU A 54 -7.46 1.70 6.69
C LEU A 54 -8.10 0.93 5.53
N ASP A 55 -9.37 0.59 5.66
CA ASP A 55 -10.15 -0.06 4.60
C ASP A 55 -11.64 0.29 4.73
N ARG A 56 -12.39 0.18 3.64
CA ARG A 56 -13.85 0.33 3.67
C ARG A 56 -14.58 -0.86 4.27
N ASP A 57 -13.91 -2.03 4.35
CA ASP A 57 -14.45 -3.28 4.89
C ASP A 57 -13.37 -3.99 5.71
N LEU A 58 -13.50 -3.91 7.01
CA LEU A 58 -12.58 -4.54 7.96
C LEU A 58 -12.94 -5.98 8.32
N SER A 59 -13.97 -6.57 7.69
CA SER A 59 -14.38 -7.97 7.96
C SER A 59 -13.23 -8.96 7.75
N ARG A 60 -12.36 -8.71 6.78
CA ARG A 60 -11.19 -9.54 6.48
C ARG A 60 -10.04 -9.35 7.45
N LEU A 61 -10.01 -8.21 8.15
CA LEU A 61 -9.02 -7.88 9.17
C LEU A 61 -9.39 -8.43 10.56
N ALA A 62 -10.59 -8.98 10.72
CA ALA A 62 -11.18 -9.33 12.03
C ALA A 62 -10.26 -10.16 12.94
N ARG A 63 -9.43 -11.07 12.38
CA ARG A 63 -8.50 -11.89 13.15
C ARG A 63 -7.25 -11.14 13.64
N ALA A 64 -6.92 -10.01 13.02
CA ALA A 64 -5.75 -9.20 13.35
C ALA A 64 -6.14 -7.95 14.16
N ARG A 65 -7.41 -7.65 14.31
CA ARG A 65 -7.92 -6.40 14.89
C ARG A 65 -7.42 -6.11 16.30
N ASP A 66 -7.22 -7.17 17.09
CA ASP A 66 -6.74 -7.09 18.47
C ASP A 66 -5.23 -7.25 18.61
N THR A 67 -4.50 -7.22 17.49
CA THR A 67 -3.03 -7.31 17.51
C THR A 67 -2.44 -6.05 18.14
N PRO A 68 -1.59 -6.17 19.17
CA PRO A 68 -0.92 -5.03 19.76
C PRO A 68 -0.17 -4.20 18.72
N GLY A 69 -0.34 -2.88 18.76
CA GLY A 69 0.27 -1.97 17.81
C GLY A 69 -0.54 -1.73 16.52
N LEU A 70 -1.66 -2.43 16.32
CA LEU A 70 -2.56 -2.21 15.20
C LEU A 70 -3.75 -1.32 15.59
N THR A 71 -3.98 -0.27 14.81
CA THR A 71 -5.20 0.55 14.86
C THR A 71 -5.97 0.36 13.57
N ALA A 72 -7.20 -0.14 13.64
CA ALA A 72 -8.04 -0.36 12.46
C ALA A 72 -9.07 0.77 12.32
N ILE A 73 -9.18 1.34 11.13
CA ILE A 73 -10.13 2.41 10.78
C ILE A 73 -10.94 1.96 9.57
N GLU A 74 -12.26 1.89 9.75
CA GLU A 74 -13.19 1.62 8.66
C GLU A 74 -13.64 2.93 8.04
N ALA A 75 -13.30 3.14 6.77
CA ALA A 75 -13.72 4.30 6.00
C ALA A 75 -13.68 4.00 4.50
N ASP A 76 -14.73 4.43 3.79
CA ASP A 76 -14.73 4.47 2.34
C ASP A 76 -14.06 5.76 1.87
N LEU A 77 -12.93 5.64 1.18
CA LEU A 77 -12.15 6.78 0.70
C LEU A 77 -12.69 7.38 -0.60
N GLU A 78 -13.74 6.77 -1.18
CA GLU A 78 -14.32 7.14 -2.48
C GLU A 78 -15.74 7.71 -2.34
N ASP A 79 -16.31 7.76 -1.14
CA ASP A 79 -17.69 8.22 -0.89
C ASP A 79 -17.84 9.75 -0.73
N GLY A 80 -16.72 10.49 -0.85
CA GLY A 80 -16.68 11.93 -0.69
C GLY A 80 -16.57 12.42 0.75
N SER A 81 -16.50 11.52 1.73
CA SER A 81 -16.28 11.87 3.14
C SER A 81 -14.92 12.55 3.36
N PRO A 82 -14.78 13.36 4.42
CA PRO A 82 -13.50 13.92 4.79
C PRO A 82 -12.43 12.84 5.03
N TRP A 83 -11.17 13.17 4.71
CA TRP A 83 -10.03 12.32 4.99
C TRP A 83 -9.95 11.96 6.49
N PRO A 84 -10.05 10.67 6.87
CA PRO A 84 -10.20 10.26 8.28
C PRO A 84 -8.94 10.46 9.12
N LEU A 85 -7.81 10.78 8.49
CA LEU A 85 -6.50 10.91 9.12
C LEU A 85 -5.94 12.34 9.01
N ALA A 86 -6.81 13.34 8.94
CA ALA A 86 -6.40 14.74 8.85
C ALA A 86 -5.42 15.12 9.99
N GLY A 87 -4.28 15.72 9.63
CA GLY A 87 -3.25 16.15 10.57
C GLY A 87 -2.37 15.03 11.13
N ARG A 88 -2.59 13.77 10.77
CA ARG A 88 -1.68 12.67 11.15
C ARG A 88 -0.60 12.48 10.10
N LEU A 89 0.63 12.26 10.58
CA LEU A 89 1.80 11.95 9.76
C LEU A 89 2.31 10.55 10.08
N PHE A 90 2.92 9.93 9.07
CA PHE A 90 3.41 8.56 9.12
C PHE A 90 4.82 8.46 8.56
N GLY A 91 5.66 7.64 9.18
CA GLY A 91 6.98 7.28 8.66
C GLY A 91 6.94 6.39 7.43
N ALA A 92 5.79 5.75 7.17
CA ALA A 92 5.54 5.13 5.87
C ALA A 92 4.04 5.14 5.53
N VAL A 93 3.75 5.22 4.23
CA VAL A 93 2.43 4.95 3.66
C VAL A 93 2.57 3.82 2.65
N VAL A 94 1.77 2.79 2.83
CA VAL A 94 1.74 1.59 1.98
C VAL A 94 0.41 1.53 1.26
N VAL A 95 0.45 1.32 -0.06
CA VAL A 95 -0.74 1.14 -0.89
C VAL A 95 -0.52 -0.01 -1.85
N THR A 96 -1.36 -1.03 -1.82
CA THR A 96 -1.24 -2.16 -2.76
C THR A 96 -2.57 -2.55 -3.37
N ASN A 97 -2.57 -2.82 -4.68
CA ASN A 97 -3.75 -3.25 -5.43
C ASN A 97 -4.94 -2.29 -5.29
N TYR A 98 -4.68 -1.01 -5.13
CA TYR A 98 -5.69 0.04 -4.98
C TYR A 98 -5.27 1.27 -5.76
N LEU A 99 -6.21 1.91 -6.44
CA LEU A 99 -6.01 3.16 -7.16
C LEU A 99 -7.26 4.02 -7.07
N TYR A 100 -7.11 5.16 -6.41
CA TYR A 100 -8.08 6.25 -6.45
C TYR A 100 -7.30 7.57 -6.53
N ARG A 101 -7.26 8.17 -7.71
CA ARG A 101 -6.39 9.31 -8.05
C ARG A 101 -6.55 10.53 -7.14
N PRO A 102 -7.78 10.89 -6.69
CA PRO A 102 -7.98 12.01 -5.77
C PRO A 102 -7.25 11.86 -4.41
N LEU A 103 -6.77 10.66 -4.08
CA LEU A 103 -6.02 10.44 -2.83
C LEU A 103 -4.53 10.76 -2.94
N PHE A 104 -3.93 10.87 -4.12
CA PHE A 104 -2.49 11.14 -4.23
C PHE A 104 -2.03 12.33 -3.38
N PRO A 105 -2.67 13.51 -3.43
CA PRO A 105 -2.26 14.63 -2.57
C PRO A 105 -2.35 14.32 -1.07
N LYS A 106 -3.36 13.57 -0.65
CA LYS A 106 -3.56 13.19 0.75
C LYS A 106 -2.53 12.15 1.22
N ILE A 107 -2.17 11.20 0.34
CA ILE A 107 -1.11 10.22 0.57
C ILE A 107 0.23 10.93 0.78
N LEU A 108 0.58 11.86 -0.11
CA LEU A 108 1.83 12.61 -0.02
C LEU A 108 1.87 13.48 1.23
N ALA A 109 0.76 14.17 1.57
CA ALA A 109 0.65 15.02 2.75
C ALA A 109 0.63 14.21 4.08
N ALA A 110 0.38 12.92 4.04
CA ALA A 110 0.41 12.05 5.21
C ALA A 110 1.81 11.52 5.55
N LEU A 111 2.82 11.78 4.71
CA LEU A 111 4.21 11.40 4.98
C LEU A 111 4.89 12.42 5.88
N GLU A 112 5.53 11.96 6.94
CA GLU A 112 6.46 12.79 7.71
C GLU A 112 7.73 13.11 6.90
N PRO A 113 8.54 14.11 7.26
CA PRO A 113 9.88 14.29 6.70
C PRO A 113 10.69 13.00 6.80
N GLY A 114 11.35 12.59 5.70
CA GLY A 114 12.02 11.29 5.60
C GLY A 114 11.09 10.08 5.49
N GLY A 115 9.77 10.30 5.45
CA GLY A 115 8.78 9.22 5.33
C GLY A 115 8.82 8.50 3.98
N VAL A 116 8.47 7.22 3.98
CA VAL A 116 8.60 6.31 2.83
C VAL A 116 7.23 6.03 2.22
N LEU A 117 7.07 6.26 0.92
CA LEU A 117 5.95 5.78 0.14
C LEU A 117 6.31 4.44 -0.51
N ILE A 118 5.51 3.40 -0.25
CA ILE A 118 5.61 2.10 -0.93
C ILE A 118 4.27 1.86 -1.64
N TYR A 119 4.26 1.98 -2.95
CA TYR A 119 3.03 1.86 -3.75
C TYR A 119 3.21 0.80 -4.85
N GLU A 120 2.28 -0.14 -4.97
CA GLU A 120 2.22 -1.13 -6.04
C GLU A 120 0.77 -1.35 -6.46
N THR A 121 0.44 -1.14 -7.74
CA THR A 121 -0.89 -1.47 -8.24
C THR A 121 -0.87 -1.78 -9.75
N PHE A 122 -2.04 -2.12 -10.27
CA PHE A 122 -2.21 -2.54 -11.65
C PHE A 122 -2.09 -1.36 -12.63
N ALA A 123 -1.59 -1.64 -13.83
CA ALA A 123 -1.41 -0.68 -14.91
C ALA A 123 -2.17 -1.11 -16.17
N LEU A 124 -2.35 -0.18 -17.09
CA LEU A 124 -2.95 -0.43 -18.42
C LEU A 124 -2.26 -1.60 -19.11
N GLY A 125 -3.05 -2.50 -19.66
CA GLY A 125 -2.61 -3.79 -20.18
C GLY A 125 -2.89 -4.97 -19.24
N ASN A 126 -3.25 -4.71 -17.95
CA ASN A 126 -3.61 -5.76 -17.00
C ASN A 126 -4.90 -6.48 -17.37
N GLU A 127 -5.81 -5.83 -18.09
CA GLU A 127 -7.08 -6.41 -18.56
C GLU A 127 -6.88 -7.69 -19.37
N ARG A 128 -5.70 -7.91 -19.95
CA ARG A 128 -5.32 -9.15 -20.67
C ARG A 128 -5.10 -10.34 -19.73
N PHE A 129 -4.81 -10.06 -18.45
CA PHE A 129 -4.48 -11.10 -17.46
C PHE A 129 -5.60 -11.35 -16.45
N GLY A 130 -6.52 -10.39 -16.28
CA GLY A 130 -7.60 -10.53 -15.32
C GLY A 130 -8.20 -9.22 -14.85
N LYS A 131 -8.65 -9.19 -13.62
CA LYS A 131 -9.16 -7.98 -12.95
C LYS A 131 -8.02 -7.27 -12.22
N PRO A 132 -8.10 -5.94 -12.05
CA PRO A 132 -9.11 -5.03 -12.60
C PRO A 132 -8.98 -4.86 -14.12
N ARG A 133 -10.11 -4.57 -14.78
CA ARG A 133 -10.20 -4.28 -16.23
C ARG A 133 -10.64 -2.86 -16.51
N ASN A 134 -11.29 -2.20 -15.53
CA ASN A 134 -11.71 -0.81 -15.68
C ASN A 134 -10.47 0.10 -15.73
N PRO A 135 -10.30 0.93 -16.78
CA PRO A 135 -9.18 1.87 -16.90
C PRO A 135 -9.02 2.82 -15.69
N ASP A 136 -10.12 3.15 -15.01
CA ASP A 136 -10.07 4.02 -13.82
C ASP A 136 -9.25 3.41 -12.67
N HIS A 137 -9.11 2.09 -12.66
CA HIS A 137 -8.33 1.33 -11.69
C HIS A 137 -6.98 0.84 -12.24
N LEU A 138 -6.57 1.37 -13.41
CA LEU A 138 -5.32 1.02 -14.06
C LEU A 138 -4.45 2.27 -14.26
N LEU A 139 -3.21 2.22 -13.81
CA LEU A 139 -2.25 3.29 -13.99
C LEU A 139 -1.85 3.45 -15.46
N ALA A 140 -1.79 4.68 -15.93
CA ALA A 140 -1.16 5.00 -17.20
C ALA A 140 0.37 4.83 -17.09
N ALA A 141 1.07 4.71 -18.24
CA ALA A 141 2.52 4.56 -18.25
C ALA A 141 3.20 5.73 -17.50
N GLY A 142 4.05 5.41 -16.53
CA GLY A 142 4.78 6.40 -15.74
C GLY A 142 3.96 7.16 -14.71
N GLU A 143 2.69 6.85 -14.50
CA GLU A 143 1.78 7.65 -13.67
C GLU A 143 2.26 7.76 -12.20
N LEU A 144 2.84 6.70 -11.62
CA LEU A 144 3.39 6.79 -10.26
C LEU A 144 4.59 7.73 -10.18
N LEU A 145 5.42 7.82 -11.23
CA LEU A 145 6.52 8.79 -11.29
C LEU A 145 5.99 10.22 -11.32
N GLU A 146 4.93 10.46 -12.12
CA GLU A 146 4.30 11.79 -12.19
C GLU A 146 3.64 12.15 -10.85
N ALA A 147 2.99 11.20 -10.19
CA ALA A 147 2.31 11.43 -8.92
C ALA A 147 3.24 11.91 -7.80
N VAL A 148 4.51 11.49 -7.82
CA VAL A 148 5.51 11.88 -6.80
C VAL A 148 6.46 12.98 -7.25
N ARG A 149 6.36 13.43 -8.51
CA ARG A 149 7.26 14.43 -9.10
C ARG A 149 7.31 15.71 -8.26
N GLY A 150 8.52 16.14 -7.92
CA GLY A 150 8.76 17.36 -7.14
C GLY A 150 8.40 17.27 -5.65
N SER A 151 7.79 16.16 -5.21
CA SER A 151 7.40 15.95 -3.80
C SER A 151 8.27 14.91 -3.10
N LEU A 152 8.62 13.83 -3.79
CA LEU A 152 9.40 12.73 -3.22
C LEU A 152 10.62 12.40 -4.07
N LYS A 153 11.69 11.93 -3.42
CA LYS A 153 12.85 11.33 -4.07
C LYS A 153 12.56 9.87 -4.38
N VAL A 154 12.56 9.49 -5.65
CA VAL A 154 12.37 8.09 -6.08
C VAL A 154 13.61 7.27 -5.73
N ILE A 155 13.40 6.19 -4.99
CA ILE A 155 14.44 5.21 -4.64
C ILE A 155 14.44 4.06 -5.65
N ALA A 156 13.25 3.59 -6.03
CA ALA A 156 13.08 2.54 -7.02
C ALA A 156 11.72 2.69 -7.71
N TYR A 157 11.68 2.34 -8.99
CA TYR A 157 10.45 2.31 -9.78
C TYR A 157 10.52 1.17 -10.78
N GLU A 158 9.41 0.50 -10.97
CA GLU A 158 9.24 -0.52 -12.00
C GLU A 158 7.87 -0.40 -12.66
N ASP A 159 7.85 -0.55 -13.98
CA ASP A 159 6.66 -0.63 -14.82
C ASP A 159 6.83 -1.88 -15.69
N LEU A 160 6.19 -2.98 -15.30
CA LEU A 160 6.50 -4.29 -15.86
C LEU A 160 5.29 -5.24 -15.90
N GLU A 161 5.45 -6.28 -16.68
CA GLU A 161 4.59 -7.45 -16.62
C GLU A 161 5.15 -8.46 -15.61
N ARG A 162 4.40 -8.71 -14.54
CA ARG A 162 4.76 -9.71 -13.54
C ARG A 162 4.63 -11.11 -14.14
N PRO A 163 5.63 -12.00 -13.96
CA PRO A 163 5.63 -13.34 -14.53
C PRO A 163 4.61 -14.28 -13.85
N PRO A 164 4.38 -15.47 -14.46
CA PRO A 164 3.61 -16.53 -13.80
C PRO A 164 4.17 -16.87 -12.41
N PRO A 165 3.35 -17.43 -11.50
CA PRO A 165 1.97 -17.86 -11.71
C PRO A 165 0.92 -16.73 -11.65
N LYS A 166 1.28 -15.56 -11.15
CA LYS A 166 0.35 -14.43 -10.97
C LYS A 166 0.64 -13.32 -11.98
N ARG A 167 0.47 -13.62 -13.28
CA ARG A 167 0.69 -12.61 -14.33
C ARG A 167 -0.18 -11.39 -14.12
N ALA A 168 0.41 -10.22 -14.23
CA ALA A 168 -0.27 -8.94 -14.15
C ALA A 168 0.59 -7.85 -14.79
N ARG A 169 -0.02 -6.79 -15.33
CA ARG A 169 0.66 -5.55 -15.66
C ARG A 169 0.59 -4.63 -14.45
N ILE A 170 1.73 -4.21 -13.94
CA ILE A 170 1.84 -3.44 -12.71
C ILE A 170 2.83 -2.29 -12.84
N GLN A 171 2.60 -1.24 -12.06
CA GLN A 171 3.62 -0.27 -11.68
C GLN A 171 3.84 -0.33 -10.17
N ARG A 172 5.08 -0.07 -9.77
CA ARG A 172 5.44 0.02 -8.36
C ARG A 172 6.55 1.02 -8.13
N ILE A 173 6.46 1.72 -7.02
CA ILE A 173 7.39 2.76 -6.63
C ILE A 173 7.71 2.66 -5.14
N CYS A 174 8.97 2.94 -4.82
CA CYS A 174 9.42 3.31 -3.49
C CYS A 174 10.04 4.69 -3.59
N ALA A 175 9.54 5.62 -2.80
CA ALA A 175 10.00 7.00 -2.80
C ALA A 175 10.03 7.55 -1.37
N VAL A 176 10.87 8.55 -1.11
CA VAL A 176 11.09 9.11 0.22
C VAL A 176 10.84 10.61 0.20
N SER A 177 10.12 11.09 1.21
CA SER A 177 9.92 12.53 1.45
C SER A 177 11.26 13.19 1.77
N ALA A 178 11.46 14.42 1.31
CA ALA A 178 12.66 15.17 1.68
C ALA A 178 12.72 15.37 3.19
N ASP A 179 13.93 15.27 3.76
CA ASP A 179 14.19 15.79 5.09
C ASP A 179 14.15 17.34 5.03
N PRO A 180 13.71 18.02 6.10
CA PRO A 180 13.60 19.47 6.14
C PRO A 180 14.96 20.16 5.97
#